data_055ba9eecf47ba9da476ef1ea1c07fc0
#
_entry.id   055ba9eecf47ba9da476ef1ea1c07fc0
#
_cell.length_a   1.000
_cell.length_b   1.000
_cell.length_c   1.000
_cell.angle_alpha   90.00
_cell.angle_beta   90.00
_cell.angle_gamma   90.00
#
_symmetry.space_group_name_H-M   'P 1'
#
loop_
_entity.id
_entity.type
_entity.pdbx_description
1 polymer ?
#
loop_
_entity_poly.entity_id
_entity_poly.type
_entity_poly.pdbx_seq_one_letter_code
_entity_poly.pdbx_strand_id
1 'polypeptide(L)'
;MQLPPLSAESRFRPAVYGLIHALVDAACVAAVVRASRGSYLGDLSTFWTVAGYDLLAFGLEFPLGLVVDRLHLTRFSMIIGTAMAAVVLAPGPIPALATMIVAGVGNGLFHLGAGGLVLRSAGGRAAPAGVFVAPGALGLGLGMWMGRTGRGATFPIYFALAFAVIALITLDKPALKWEPSKGSHALPRSGSGGQSPPAPTRSLEPPKGSQEKLALLPWLVLLMLLLVSVAVRSFVGFGACFQCPGGLAVAIGLPVAAFLGKLLGGMMADRLGWLRASTGALLLSLPLIAFSGGSLVLALPGVLLFQSTMAVTLVAVYGLMPRWPATAFGLPCLALVAGSFPTFFPAGKQLFGRWTFVLLIAFSAAALALALCRLARHGLARDRRFMGRRTGGARATPG
;
A
#
# COMPACT_ATOMS: atom_id res chain seq x y z
N MET A 1 17.22 20.68 -3.63
CA MET A 1 15.91 21.32 -3.80
C MET A 1 14.91 20.64 -2.85
N GLN A 2 14.47 21.32 -1.78
CA GLN A 2 13.44 20.80 -0.88
C GLN A 2 12.10 20.91 -1.62
N LEU A 3 11.32 19.80 -1.65
CA LEU A 3 9.95 19.91 -2.16
C LEU A 3 9.19 20.89 -1.30
N PRO A 4 8.29 21.70 -1.88
CA PRO A 4 7.41 22.54 -1.11
C PRO A 4 6.66 21.70 -0.09
N PRO A 5 6.36 22.23 1.09
CA PRO A 5 5.59 21.51 2.08
C PRO A 5 4.25 21.11 1.48
N LEU A 6 3.82 19.86 1.72
CA LEU A 6 2.47 19.44 1.36
C LEU A 6 1.47 20.40 1.99
N SER A 7 0.39 20.75 1.29
CA SER A 7 -0.72 21.50 1.88
C SER A 7 -1.24 20.79 3.13
N ALA A 8 -1.83 21.50 4.08
CA ALA A 8 -2.39 20.88 5.29
C ALA A 8 -3.36 19.75 4.92
N GLU A 9 -4.20 19.97 3.91
CA GLU A 9 -5.16 19.01 3.39
C GLU A 9 -4.50 17.73 2.84
N SER A 10 -3.41 17.85 2.08
CA SER A 10 -2.68 16.69 1.54
C SER A 10 -1.91 15.90 2.59
N ARG A 11 -1.67 16.46 3.80
CA ARG A 11 -1.09 15.75 4.95
C ARG A 11 -2.15 15.02 5.75
N PHE A 12 -3.35 15.59 5.88
CA PHE A 12 -4.40 15.07 6.75
C PHE A 12 -5.15 13.89 6.13
N ARG A 13 -5.43 13.94 4.81
CA ARG A 13 -6.16 12.88 4.10
C ARG A 13 -5.57 11.48 4.27
N PRO A 14 -4.25 11.23 4.11
CA PRO A 14 -3.68 9.90 4.31
C PRO A 14 -3.89 9.35 5.72
N ALA A 15 -3.89 10.21 6.76
CA ALA A 15 -4.11 9.80 8.14
C ALA A 15 -5.59 9.42 8.38
N VAL A 16 -6.53 10.23 7.88
CA VAL A 16 -7.97 9.93 7.97
C VAL A 16 -8.30 8.64 7.22
N TYR A 17 -7.84 8.50 5.98
CA TYR A 17 -8.07 7.27 5.21
C TYR A 17 -7.37 6.07 5.84
N GLY A 18 -6.20 6.25 6.48
CA GLY A 18 -5.53 5.22 7.25
C GLY A 18 -6.32 4.76 8.47
N LEU A 19 -6.98 5.68 9.19
CA LEU A 19 -7.87 5.32 10.29
C LEU A 19 -9.08 4.51 9.78
N ILE A 20 -9.71 4.95 8.69
CA ILE A 20 -10.82 4.20 8.07
C ILE A 20 -10.31 2.83 7.58
N HIS A 21 -9.10 2.74 7.05
CA HIS A 21 -8.45 1.49 6.66
C HIS A 21 -8.37 0.49 7.83
N ALA A 22 -7.92 0.94 9.00
CA ALA A 22 -7.89 0.08 10.18
C ALA A 22 -9.29 -0.43 10.56
N LEU A 23 -10.31 0.40 10.45
CA LEU A 23 -11.71 0.02 10.76
C LEU A 23 -12.26 -0.97 9.73
N VAL A 24 -12.00 -0.75 8.44
CA VAL A 24 -12.42 -1.63 7.34
C VAL A 24 -11.78 -3.01 7.47
N ASP A 25 -10.45 -3.06 7.68
CA ASP A 25 -9.74 -4.32 7.87
C ASP A 25 -10.23 -5.06 9.12
N ALA A 26 -10.42 -4.36 10.24
CA ALA A 26 -10.94 -4.95 11.47
C ALA A 26 -12.34 -5.54 11.27
N ALA A 27 -13.22 -4.81 10.59
CA ALA A 27 -14.58 -5.24 10.33
C ALA A 27 -14.64 -6.48 9.43
N CYS A 28 -13.96 -6.42 8.29
CA CYS A 28 -13.97 -7.49 7.29
C CYS A 28 -13.36 -8.79 7.87
N VAL A 29 -12.18 -8.69 8.48
CA VAL A 29 -11.50 -9.87 9.07
C VAL A 29 -12.29 -10.44 10.24
N ALA A 30 -12.85 -9.61 11.14
CA ALA A 30 -13.66 -10.08 12.25
C ALA A 30 -14.91 -10.83 11.76
N ALA A 31 -15.59 -10.32 10.74
CA ALA A 31 -16.76 -10.95 10.15
C ALA A 31 -16.41 -12.30 9.49
N VAL A 32 -15.36 -12.34 8.66
CA VAL A 32 -14.91 -13.55 7.95
C VAL A 32 -14.46 -14.64 8.93
N VAL A 33 -13.63 -14.30 9.92
CA VAL A 33 -13.15 -15.26 10.93
C VAL A 33 -14.31 -15.78 11.79
N ARG A 34 -15.31 -14.96 12.08
CA ARG A 34 -16.53 -15.37 12.79
C ARG A 34 -17.38 -16.34 11.94
N ALA A 35 -17.60 -15.97 10.67
CA ALA A 35 -18.38 -16.78 9.74
C ALA A 35 -17.72 -18.14 9.48
N SER A 36 -16.39 -18.20 9.39
CA SER A 36 -15.66 -19.45 9.18
C SER A 36 -15.80 -20.43 10.35
N ARG A 37 -15.96 -19.95 11.58
CA ARG A 37 -16.12 -20.80 12.78
C ARG A 37 -17.54 -21.37 12.94
N GLY A 38 -18.54 -20.72 12.39
CA GLY A 38 -19.94 -21.18 12.41
C GLY A 38 -20.29 -22.19 11.31
N SER A 39 -19.33 -22.54 10.46
CA SER A 39 -19.58 -23.46 9.36
C SER A 39 -19.55 -24.93 9.80
N TYR A 40 -20.62 -25.66 9.50
CA TYR A 40 -20.76 -27.08 9.79
C TYR A 40 -19.80 -27.99 8.98
N LEU A 41 -19.03 -27.45 8.05
CA LEU A 41 -18.15 -28.19 7.13
C LEU A 41 -16.68 -28.36 7.65
N GLY A 42 -16.42 -27.94 8.88
CA GLY A 42 -15.10 -28.14 9.53
C GLY A 42 -13.96 -27.31 8.94
N ASP A 43 -12.71 -27.80 9.10
CA ASP A 43 -11.47 -27.07 8.73
C ASP A 43 -11.38 -26.68 7.26
N LEU A 44 -11.95 -27.49 6.36
CA LEU A 44 -11.93 -27.22 4.91
C LEU A 44 -12.72 -25.97 4.55
N SER A 45 -13.86 -25.76 5.20
CA SER A 45 -14.68 -24.57 4.95
C SER A 45 -14.06 -23.31 5.55
N THR A 46 -13.38 -23.43 6.70
CA THR A 46 -12.59 -22.33 7.28
C THR A 46 -11.49 -21.91 6.32
N PHE A 47 -10.75 -22.88 5.79
CA PHE A 47 -9.71 -22.62 4.79
C PHE A 47 -10.26 -21.87 3.58
N TRP A 48 -11.31 -22.37 2.94
CA TRP A 48 -11.86 -21.76 1.74
C TRP A 48 -12.49 -20.39 1.99
N THR A 49 -13.08 -20.18 3.18
CA THR A 49 -13.64 -18.88 3.56
C THR A 49 -12.54 -17.82 3.70
N VAL A 50 -11.41 -18.15 4.35
CA VAL A 50 -10.28 -17.22 4.53
C VAL A 50 -9.53 -17.02 3.23
N ALA A 51 -9.18 -18.09 2.50
CA ALA A 51 -8.48 -18.00 1.23
C ALA A 51 -9.32 -17.28 0.16
N GLY A 52 -10.63 -17.53 0.14
CA GLY A 52 -11.57 -16.84 -0.75
C GLY A 52 -11.68 -15.35 -0.42
N TYR A 53 -11.73 -15.00 0.86
CA TYR A 53 -11.67 -13.60 1.28
C TYR A 53 -10.39 -12.91 0.81
N ASP A 54 -9.20 -13.51 1.03
CA ASP A 54 -7.92 -12.93 0.60
C ASP A 54 -7.87 -12.75 -0.92
N LEU A 55 -8.38 -13.73 -1.68
CA LEU A 55 -8.45 -13.63 -3.14
C LEU A 55 -9.38 -12.50 -3.60
N LEU A 56 -10.53 -12.34 -2.95
CA LEU A 56 -11.49 -11.27 -3.27
C LEU A 56 -10.98 -9.90 -2.81
N ALA A 57 -10.40 -9.82 -1.61
CA ALA A 57 -9.94 -8.56 -1.02
C ALA A 57 -8.72 -7.98 -1.72
N PHE A 58 -7.76 -8.82 -2.09
CA PHE A 58 -6.46 -8.38 -2.63
C PHE A 58 -6.21 -8.88 -4.06
N GLY A 59 -6.67 -10.10 -4.39
CA GLY A 59 -6.46 -10.68 -5.73
C GLY A 59 -7.29 -9.98 -6.81
N LEU A 60 -8.54 -9.61 -6.52
CA LEU A 60 -9.40 -8.87 -7.45
C LEU A 60 -9.05 -7.38 -7.56
N GLU A 61 -8.20 -6.83 -6.69
CA GLU A 61 -7.87 -5.40 -6.73
C GLU A 61 -7.26 -4.99 -8.08
N PHE A 62 -6.46 -5.83 -8.72
CA PHE A 62 -5.89 -5.50 -10.03
C PHE A 62 -6.97 -5.34 -11.12
N PRO A 63 -7.82 -6.32 -11.43
CA PRO A 63 -8.86 -6.15 -12.45
C PRO A 63 -9.89 -5.09 -12.08
N LEU A 64 -10.30 -4.99 -10.81
CA LEU A 64 -11.20 -3.93 -10.34
C LEU A 64 -10.54 -2.55 -10.44
N GLY A 65 -9.24 -2.45 -10.16
CA GLY A 65 -8.47 -1.21 -10.29
C GLY A 65 -8.51 -0.65 -11.71
N LEU A 66 -8.41 -1.52 -12.73
CA LEU A 66 -8.58 -1.12 -14.13
C LEU A 66 -9.96 -0.51 -14.40
N VAL A 67 -11.01 -1.09 -13.83
CA VAL A 67 -12.38 -0.58 -13.96
C VAL A 67 -12.54 0.76 -13.23
N VAL A 68 -12.05 0.84 -11.98
CA VAL A 68 -12.10 2.05 -11.15
C VAL A 68 -11.39 3.23 -11.82
N ASP A 69 -10.20 2.97 -12.40
CA ASP A 69 -9.43 4.01 -13.09
C ASP A 69 -10.07 4.44 -14.40
N ARG A 70 -10.56 3.48 -15.22
CA ARG A 70 -11.21 3.80 -16.51
C ARG A 70 -12.49 4.59 -16.34
N LEU A 71 -13.28 4.25 -15.34
CA LEU A 71 -14.58 4.89 -15.08
C LEU A 71 -14.46 6.08 -14.10
N HIS A 72 -13.25 6.41 -13.65
CA HIS A 72 -12.98 7.49 -12.68
C HIS A 72 -13.75 7.34 -11.36
N LEU A 73 -13.97 6.10 -10.90
CA LEU A 73 -14.79 5.75 -9.74
C LEU A 73 -14.03 5.72 -8.41
N THR A 74 -12.82 6.27 -8.34
CA THR A 74 -11.91 6.15 -7.18
C THR A 74 -12.60 6.54 -5.85
N ARG A 75 -13.29 7.70 -5.81
CA ARG A 75 -14.03 8.14 -4.62
C ARG A 75 -15.22 7.24 -4.32
N PHE A 76 -15.98 6.89 -5.34
CA PHE A 76 -17.16 6.04 -5.21
C PHE A 76 -16.79 4.64 -4.71
N SER A 77 -15.69 4.08 -5.22
CA SER A 77 -15.12 2.82 -4.77
C SER A 77 -14.79 2.83 -3.26
N MET A 78 -14.13 3.90 -2.77
CA MET A 78 -13.83 4.08 -1.35
C MET A 78 -15.10 4.11 -0.48
N ILE A 79 -16.12 4.86 -0.90
CA ILE A 79 -17.39 5.00 -0.16
C ILE A 79 -18.13 3.66 -0.10
N ILE A 80 -18.29 2.99 -1.25
CA ILE A 80 -18.97 1.69 -1.31
C ILE A 80 -18.21 0.64 -0.52
N GLY A 81 -16.88 0.58 -0.64
CA GLY A 81 -16.08 -0.36 0.12
C GLY A 81 -16.23 -0.17 1.63
N THR A 82 -16.23 1.08 2.11
CA THR A 82 -16.50 1.39 3.53
C THR A 82 -17.91 0.98 3.96
N ALA A 83 -18.91 1.23 3.11
CA ALA A 83 -20.30 0.84 3.40
C ALA A 83 -20.47 -0.69 3.46
N MET A 84 -19.83 -1.44 2.54
CA MET A 84 -19.84 -2.90 2.56
C MET A 84 -19.15 -3.46 3.82
N ALA A 85 -18.05 -2.85 4.26
CA ALA A 85 -17.40 -3.21 5.53
C ALA A 85 -18.28 -2.93 6.75
N ALA A 86 -19.13 -1.90 6.73
CA ALA A 86 -20.13 -1.68 7.77
C ALA A 86 -21.22 -2.76 7.73
N VAL A 87 -21.73 -3.09 6.55
CA VAL A 87 -22.80 -4.09 6.37
C VAL A 87 -22.43 -5.46 6.93
N VAL A 88 -21.18 -5.93 6.77
CA VAL A 88 -20.77 -7.25 7.30
C VAL A 88 -20.68 -7.30 8.82
N LEU A 89 -20.68 -6.14 9.51
CA LEU A 89 -20.78 -6.04 10.96
C LEU A 89 -22.19 -5.75 11.46
N ALA A 90 -23.14 -5.50 10.55
CA ALA A 90 -24.52 -5.23 10.93
C ALA A 90 -25.08 -6.39 11.77
N PRO A 91 -25.97 -6.09 12.73
CA PRO A 91 -26.65 -7.13 13.52
C PRO A 91 -27.50 -8.04 12.62
N GLY A 92 -27.34 -9.34 12.79
CA GLY A 92 -28.10 -10.34 12.08
C GLY A 92 -27.24 -11.46 11.47
N PRO A 93 -27.84 -12.58 11.12
CA PRO A 93 -27.14 -13.71 10.52
C PRO A 93 -26.87 -13.41 9.03
N ILE A 94 -25.62 -13.35 8.65
CA ILE A 94 -25.20 -13.29 7.25
C ILE A 94 -24.54 -14.64 6.91
N PRO A 95 -24.96 -15.33 5.85
CA PRO A 95 -24.33 -16.59 5.43
C PRO A 95 -22.83 -16.43 5.18
N ALA A 96 -22.04 -17.45 5.51
CA ALA A 96 -20.59 -17.39 5.42
C ALA A 96 -20.09 -17.00 4.02
N LEU A 97 -20.68 -17.55 2.97
CA LEU A 97 -20.36 -17.20 1.58
C LEU A 97 -20.65 -15.72 1.27
N ALA A 98 -21.81 -15.21 1.71
CA ALA A 98 -22.16 -13.81 1.52
C ALA A 98 -21.22 -12.90 2.32
N THR A 99 -20.87 -13.27 3.56
CA THR A 99 -19.89 -12.56 4.38
C THR A 99 -18.53 -12.48 3.68
N MET A 100 -18.03 -13.60 3.16
CA MET A 100 -16.78 -13.68 2.42
C MET A 100 -16.78 -12.75 1.20
N ILE A 101 -17.85 -12.77 0.40
CA ILE A 101 -17.96 -11.97 -0.82
C ILE A 101 -18.07 -10.48 -0.47
N VAL A 102 -18.98 -10.11 0.43
CA VAL A 102 -19.20 -8.70 0.78
C VAL A 102 -17.97 -8.11 1.49
N ALA A 103 -17.38 -8.85 2.43
CA ALA A 103 -16.15 -8.39 3.10
C ALA A 103 -14.98 -8.28 2.12
N GLY A 104 -14.75 -9.29 1.27
CA GLY A 104 -13.62 -9.31 0.34
C GLY A 104 -13.73 -8.20 -0.71
N VAL A 105 -14.86 -8.12 -1.42
CA VAL A 105 -15.08 -7.08 -2.43
C VAL A 105 -15.10 -5.69 -1.80
N GLY A 106 -15.75 -5.54 -0.63
CA GLY A 106 -15.81 -4.26 0.08
C GLY A 106 -14.42 -3.77 0.50
N ASN A 107 -13.58 -4.66 1.04
CA ASN A 107 -12.20 -4.34 1.42
C ASN A 107 -11.39 -3.91 0.19
N GLY A 108 -11.41 -4.70 -0.90
CA GLY A 108 -10.70 -4.37 -2.13
C GLY A 108 -11.15 -3.03 -2.74
N LEU A 109 -12.45 -2.75 -2.80
CA LEU A 109 -12.97 -1.48 -3.29
C LEU A 109 -12.52 -0.29 -2.43
N PHE A 110 -12.49 -0.45 -1.11
CA PHE A 110 -11.95 0.59 -0.21
C PHE A 110 -10.47 0.85 -0.49
N HIS A 111 -9.66 -0.20 -0.58
CA HIS A 111 -8.23 -0.09 -0.85
C HIS A 111 -7.95 0.62 -2.18
N LEU A 112 -8.63 0.23 -3.25
CA LEU A 112 -8.49 0.84 -4.58
C LEU A 112 -8.85 2.32 -4.56
N GLY A 113 -9.95 2.66 -3.87
CA GLY A 113 -10.42 4.04 -3.76
C GLY A 113 -9.49 4.90 -2.92
N ALA A 114 -9.29 4.55 -1.67
CA ALA A 114 -8.48 5.32 -0.72
C ALA A 114 -6.99 5.29 -1.10
N GLY A 115 -6.45 4.11 -1.43
CA GLY A 115 -5.07 3.93 -1.86
C GLY A 115 -4.74 4.70 -3.13
N GLY A 116 -5.63 4.64 -4.14
CA GLY A 116 -5.49 5.41 -5.38
C GLY A 116 -5.47 6.93 -5.14
N LEU A 117 -6.35 7.44 -4.26
CA LEU A 117 -6.37 8.86 -3.88
C LEU A 117 -5.08 9.27 -3.14
N VAL A 118 -4.59 8.42 -2.23
CA VAL A 118 -3.34 8.68 -1.50
C VAL A 118 -2.15 8.70 -2.45
N LEU A 119 -2.01 7.71 -3.34
CA LEU A 119 -0.92 7.67 -4.32
C LEU A 119 -0.92 8.90 -5.22
N ARG A 120 -2.10 9.32 -5.68
CA ARG A 120 -2.26 10.54 -6.51
C ARG A 120 -1.84 11.81 -5.76
N SER A 121 -2.14 11.90 -4.46
CA SER A 121 -1.79 13.07 -3.62
C SER A 121 -0.40 13.01 -3.01
N ALA A 122 0.30 11.87 -3.07
CA ALA A 122 1.59 11.67 -2.43
C ALA A 122 2.74 12.52 -3.00
N GLY A 123 2.60 13.05 -4.23
CA GLY A 123 3.62 13.88 -4.86
C GLY A 123 4.99 13.19 -4.98
N GLY A 124 5.01 11.89 -5.22
CA GLY A 124 6.24 11.10 -5.31
C GLY A 124 6.94 10.88 -3.95
N ARG A 125 6.21 11.01 -2.83
CA ARG A 125 6.71 10.72 -1.47
C ARG A 125 6.17 9.39 -0.98
N ALA A 126 7.00 8.63 -0.24
CA ALA A 126 6.61 7.37 0.35
C ALA A 126 5.86 7.54 1.68
N ALA A 127 6.11 8.63 2.43
CA ALA A 127 5.49 8.87 3.72
C ALA A 127 3.96 8.88 3.69
N PRO A 128 3.24 9.54 2.76
CA PRO A 128 1.78 9.49 2.70
C PRO A 128 1.23 8.06 2.50
N ALA A 129 1.87 7.26 1.65
CA ALA A 129 1.50 5.87 1.46
C ALA A 129 1.74 5.05 2.73
N GLY A 130 2.87 5.27 3.43
CA GLY A 130 3.16 4.64 4.72
C GLY A 130 2.13 4.97 5.79
N VAL A 131 1.73 6.24 5.92
CA VAL A 131 0.68 6.71 6.85
C VAL A 131 -0.66 6.03 6.56
N PHE A 132 -1.01 5.83 5.29
CA PHE A 132 -2.25 5.19 4.88
C PHE A 132 -2.25 3.67 5.15
N VAL A 133 -1.18 2.95 4.75
CA VAL A 133 -1.17 1.48 4.85
C VAL A 133 -0.79 0.94 6.22
N ALA A 134 -0.20 1.77 7.09
CA ALA A 134 0.23 1.32 8.41
C ALA A 134 -0.95 0.92 9.32
N PRO A 135 -2.00 1.73 9.50
CA PRO A 135 -3.11 1.42 10.40
C PRO A 135 -3.86 0.14 10.04
N GLY A 136 -3.90 -0.26 8.75
CA GLY A 136 -4.48 -1.53 8.33
C GLY A 136 -3.87 -2.74 9.02
N ALA A 137 -2.56 -2.73 9.33
CA ALA A 137 -1.94 -3.82 10.08
C ALA A 137 -2.53 -4.00 11.49
N LEU A 138 -2.87 -2.89 12.16
CA LEU A 138 -3.57 -2.93 13.46
C LEU A 138 -5.01 -3.41 13.28
N GLY A 139 -5.67 -2.96 12.21
CA GLY A 139 -7.02 -3.41 11.85
C GLY A 139 -7.09 -4.91 11.66
N LEU A 140 -6.18 -5.49 10.87
CA LEU A 140 -6.07 -6.94 10.66
C LEU A 140 -5.88 -7.70 11.98
N GLY A 141 -4.97 -7.23 12.85
CA GLY A 141 -4.73 -7.83 14.16
C GLY A 141 -5.97 -7.78 15.07
N LEU A 142 -6.61 -6.62 15.13
CA LEU A 142 -7.84 -6.42 15.91
C LEU A 142 -8.98 -7.30 15.38
N GLY A 143 -9.20 -7.33 14.07
CA GLY A 143 -10.23 -8.15 13.43
C GLY A 143 -10.03 -9.64 13.67
N MET A 144 -8.79 -10.12 13.57
CA MET A 144 -8.43 -11.50 13.89
C MET A 144 -8.75 -11.85 15.35
N TRP A 145 -8.40 -10.97 16.30
CA TRP A 145 -8.70 -11.16 17.72
C TRP A 145 -10.20 -11.17 17.98
N MET A 146 -10.94 -10.20 17.43
CA MET A 146 -12.39 -10.11 17.56
C MET A 146 -13.10 -11.33 16.98
N GLY A 147 -12.72 -11.75 15.78
CA GLY A 147 -13.29 -12.91 15.11
C GLY A 147 -13.04 -14.21 15.88
N ARG A 148 -11.84 -14.39 16.45
CA ARG A 148 -11.46 -15.57 17.24
C ARG A 148 -12.12 -15.63 18.60
N THR A 149 -12.27 -14.51 19.28
CA THR A 149 -12.78 -14.50 20.65
C THR A 149 -14.28 -14.30 20.72
N GLY A 150 -14.91 -13.79 19.66
CA GLY A 150 -16.29 -13.31 19.69
C GLY A 150 -16.48 -12.05 20.54
N ARG A 151 -15.38 -11.51 21.09
CA ARG A 151 -15.35 -10.31 21.94
C ARG A 151 -14.91 -9.10 21.14
N GLY A 152 -15.21 -7.93 21.61
CA GLY A 152 -14.67 -6.69 21.07
C GLY A 152 -15.74 -5.67 20.66
N ALA A 153 -15.24 -4.59 20.05
CA ALA A 153 -15.99 -3.37 19.81
C ALA A 153 -16.80 -3.43 18.49
N THR A 154 -17.62 -4.48 18.28
CA THR A 154 -18.40 -4.63 17.03
C THR A 154 -19.30 -3.42 16.79
N PHE A 155 -20.11 -3.01 17.77
CA PHE A 155 -20.97 -1.84 17.63
C PHE A 155 -20.22 -0.52 17.46
N PRO A 156 -19.20 -0.18 18.28
CA PRO A 156 -18.39 1.01 18.02
C PRO A 156 -17.75 1.05 16.64
N ILE A 157 -17.23 -0.06 16.12
CA ILE A 157 -16.64 -0.11 14.78
C ILE A 157 -17.73 0.05 13.71
N TYR A 158 -18.87 -0.59 13.86
CA TYR A 158 -20.01 -0.41 12.96
C TYR A 158 -20.45 1.04 12.85
N PHE A 159 -20.68 1.73 14.00
CA PHE A 159 -21.05 3.14 14.02
C PHE A 159 -19.94 4.04 13.48
N ALA A 160 -18.66 3.76 13.78
CA ALA A 160 -17.54 4.50 13.23
C ALA A 160 -17.46 4.39 11.71
N LEU A 161 -17.71 3.20 11.13
CA LEU A 161 -17.76 3.00 9.69
C LEU A 161 -18.98 3.70 9.06
N ALA A 162 -20.16 3.60 9.68
CA ALA A 162 -21.34 4.33 9.22
C ALA A 162 -21.12 5.84 9.22
N PHE A 163 -20.52 6.38 10.28
CA PHE A 163 -20.12 7.79 10.36
C PHE A 163 -19.06 8.14 9.29
N ALA A 164 -18.06 7.25 9.06
CA ALA A 164 -17.07 7.45 8.01
C ALA A 164 -17.70 7.53 6.62
N VAL A 165 -18.70 6.69 6.31
CA VAL A 165 -19.45 6.76 5.05
C VAL A 165 -20.12 8.14 4.88
N ILE A 166 -20.81 8.62 5.92
CA ILE A 166 -21.45 9.94 5.90
C ILE A 166 -20.40 11.04 5.72
N ALA A 167 -19.29 10.97 6.46
CA ALA A 167 -18.21 11.95 6.36
C ALA A 167 -17.56 11.95 4.96
N LEU A 168 -17.32 10.79 4.35
CA LEU A 168 -16.79 10.67 3.00
C LEU A 168 -17.73 11.23 1.93
N ILE A 169 -19.04 11.07 2.10
CA ILE A 169 -20.05 11.63 1.19
C ILE A 169 -20.10 13.16 1.31
N THR A 170 -20.10 13.67 2.55
CA THR A 170 -20.38 15.10 2.83
C THR A 170 -19.15 15.99 2.79
N LEU A 171 -18.02 15.53 3.36
CA LEU A 171 -16.83 16.35 3.60
C LEU A 171 -15.75 16.17 2.52
N ASP A 172 -15.66 14.98 1.93
CA ASP A 172 -14.69 14.75 0.87
C ASP A 172 -15.21 15.30 -0.47
N LYS A 173 -15.24 16.63 -0.59
CA LYS A 173 -15.62 17.28 -1.85
C LYS A 173 -14.65 16.85 -2.95
N PRO A 174 -15.13 16.59 -4.18
CA PRO A 174 -14.25 16.33 -5.30
C PRO A 174 -13.29 17.51 -5.42
N ALA A 175 -11.99 17.26 -5.28
CA ALA A 175 -10.99 18.26 -5.62
C ALA A 175 -11.34 18.77 -7.04
N LEU A 176 -11.42 20.08 -7.17
CA LEU A 176 -11.80 20.79 -8.40
C LEU A 176 -11.38 20.01 -9.64
N LYS A 177 -12.32 19.91 -10.60
CA LYS A 177 -12.12 19.28 -11.90
C LYS A 177 -10.70 19.53 -12.39
N TRP A 178 -9.93 18.47 -12.60
CA TRP A 178 -8.73 18.57 -13.41
C TRP A 178 -9.19 19.02 -14.80
N GLU A 179 -9.07 20.31 -15.10
CA GLU A 179 -9.16 20.78 -16.47
C GLU A 179 -7.81 20.48 -17.12
N PRO A 180 -7.79 19.68 -18.20
CA PRO A 180 -6.60 19.59 -19.02
C PRO A 180 -6.32 21.02 -19.46
N SER A 181 -5.14 21.55 -19.15
CA SER A 181 -4.65 22.82 -19.65
C SER A 181 -4.87 22.81 -21.17
N LYS A 182 -5.91 23.51 -21.64
CA LYS A 182 -6.09 23.84 -23.04
C LYS A 182 -4.87 24.65 -23.37
N GLY A 183 -3.94 24.07 -24.13
CA GLY A 183 -2.82 24.80 -24.71
C GLY A 183 -3.40 26.02 -25.45
N SER A 184 -3.30 27.17 -24.84
CA SER A 184 -3.59 28.42 -25.49
C SER A 184 -2.49 28.69 -26.51
N HIS A 185 -2.70 28.24 -27.74
CA HIS A 185 -2.15 28.95 -28.89
C HIS A 185 -2.86 30.30 -29.00
N ALA A 186 -2.46 31.23 -28.17
CA ALA A 186 -2.78 32.65 -28.38
C ALA A 186 -1.47 33.34 -28.75
N LEU A 187 -1.42 33.80 -30.00
CA LEU A 187 -0.40 34.69 -30.52
C LEU A 187 -0.22 35.92 -29.60
N PRO A 188 0.99 36.44 -29.44
CA PRO A 188 1.22 37.60 -28.57
C PRO A 188 0.57 38.84 -29.15
N ARG A 189 -0.42 39.41 -28.46
CA ARG A 189 -0.84 40.79 -28.65
C ARG A 189 0.13 41.70 -27.91
N SER A 190 0.79 42.54 -28.66
CA SER A 190 1.56 43.69 -28.18
C SER A 190 0.68 44.68 -27.46
N GLY A 191 1.06 45.16 -26.29
CA GLY A 191 0.47 46.36 -25.69
C GLY A 191 0.46 46.40 -24.16
N SER A 192 1.32 47.27 -23.61
CA SER A 192 1.20 48.06 -22.37
C SER A 192 1.26 47.36 -21.00
N GLY A 193 2.17 47.89 -20.21
CA GLY A 193 2.55 47.61 -18.85
C GLY A 193 1.44 47.35 -17.83
N GLY A 194 1.61 46.28 -17.11
CA GLY A 194 0.86 45.90 -15.91
C GLY A 194 1.60 44.80 -15.19
N GLN A 195 1.85 45.03 -13.90
CA GLN A 195 2.54 44.08 -13.03
C GLN A 195 1.88 42.72 -13.09
N SER A 196 2.67 41.70 -13.43
CA SER A 196 2.23 40.32 -13.49
C SER A 196 1.93 39.77 -12.08
N PRO A 197 0.77 39.14 -11.84
CA PRO A 197 0.53 38.42 -10.60
C PRO A 197 1.52 37.26 -10.45
N PRO A 198 1.83 36.84 -9.22
CA PRO A 198 2.80 35.73 -8.98
C PRO A 198 2.32 34.48 -9.71
N ALA A 199 3.23 33.87 -10.45
CA ALA A 199 2.99 32.68 -11.24
C ALA A 199 2.31 31.59 -10.41
N PRO A 200 1.26 30.92 -10.94
CA PRO A 200 0.61 29.81 -10.27
C PRO A 200 1.65 28.73 -10.02
N THR A 201 1.65 28.21 -8.79
CA THR A 201 2.47 27.09 -8.34
C THR A 201 2.42 25.98 -9.38
N ARG A 202 3.53 25.77 -10.07
CA ARG A 202 3.74 24.66 -11.02
C ARG A 202 3.32 23.36 -10.34
N SER A 203 2.23 22.78 -10.79
CA SER A 203 1.88 21.39 -10.51
C SER A 203 3.11 20.55 -10.84
N LEU A 204 3.57 19.76 -9.88
CA LEU A 204 4.68 18.81 -10.04
C LEU A 204 4.21 17.63 -10.90
N GLU A 205 3.81 17.89 -12.14
CA GLU A 205 3.82 16.86 -13.16
C GLU A 205 5.30 16.52 -13.44
N PRO A 206 5.67 15.26 -13.44
CA PRO A 206 6.99 14.87 -13.92
C PRO A 206 7.16 15.41 -15.34
N PRO A 207 8.34 15.90 -15.73
CA PRO A 207 8.56 16.51 -17.02
C PRO A 207 8.08 15.57 -18.13
N LYS A 208 7.16 16.05 -18.95
CA LYS A 208 6.48 15.30 -20.03
C LYS A 208 7.43 14.52 -20.97
N GLY A 209 8.70 14.88 -21.00
CA GLY A 209 9.73 14.22 -21.82
C GLY A 209 10.36 12.96 -21.22
N SER A 210 10.19 12.68 -19.93
CA SER A 210 10.81 11.51 -19.29
C SER A 210 9.90 10.27 -19.29
N GLN A 211 8.60 10.42 -19.50
CA GLN A 211 7.65 9.29 -19.53
C GLN A 211 7.54 8.61 -20.91
N GLU A 212 7.83 9.32 -22.00
CA GLU A 212 7.66 8.77 -23.36
C GLU A 212 8.79 7.83 -23.81
N LYS A 213 9.86 7.69 -23.06
CA LYS A 213 11.09 7.02 -23.52
C LYS A 213 11.47 5.73 -22.82
N LEU A 214 10.68 5.20 -21.92
CA LEU A 214 10.93 3.85 -21.43
C LEU A 214 10.31 2.86 -22.43
N ALA A 215 11.14 2.15 -23.20
CA ALA A 215 10.65 1.09 -24.07
C ALA A 215 9.82 0.09 -23.24
N LEU A 216 8.77 -0.48 -23.82
CA LEU A 216 7.81 -1.35 -23.14
C LEU A 216 8.51 -2.47 -22.35
N LEU A 217 9.53 -3.10 -22.91
CA LEU A 217 10.25 -4.20 -22.27
C LEU A 217 10.99 -3.78 -20.97
N PRO A 218 11.79 -2.71 -20.94
CA PRO A 218 12.37 -2.22 -19.69
C PRO A 218 11.33 -1.82 -18.64
N TRP A 219 10.20 -1.25 -19.07
CA TRP A 219 9.10 -0.90 -18.17
C TRP A 219 8.49 -2.14 -17.51
N LEU A 220 8.17 -3.19 -18.30
CA LEU A 220 7.66 -4.46 -17.79
C LEU A 220 8.65 -5.13 -16.83
N VAL A 221 9.94 -5.15 -17.18
CA VAL A 221 10.98 -5.72 -16.30
C VAL A 221 11.03 -5.02 -14.95
N LEU A 222 10.97 -3.69 -14.92
CA LEU A 222 10.96 -2.93 -13.67
C LEU A 222 9.71 -3.21 -12.83
N LEU A 223 8.55 -3.25 -13.47
CA LEU A 223 7.30 -3.60 -12.81
C LEU A 223 7.38 -5.02 -12.23
N MET A 224 7.83 -6.00 -13.01
CA MET A 224 7.98 -7.38 -12.54
C MET A 224 8.96 -7.51 -11.37
N LEU A 225 10.10 -6.83 -11.40
CA LEU A 225 11.05 -6.82 -10.27
C LEU A 225 10.42 -6.29 -8.99
N LEU A 226 9.61 -5.23 -9.08
CA LEU A 226 8.88 -4.69 -7.93
C LEU A 226 7.84 -5.69 -7.42
N LEU A 227 7.02 -6.27 -8.31
CA LEU A 227 5.96 -7.21 -7.93
C LEU A 227 6.52 -8.53 -7.38
N VAL A 228 7.56 -9.09 -8.01
CA VAL A 228 8.23 -10.31 -7.50
C VAL A 228 8.85 -10.05 -6.13
N SER A 229 9.47 -8.87 -5.92
CA SER A 229 9.96 -8.50 -4.59
C SER A 229 8.81 -8.45 -3.56
N VAL A 230 7.60 -7.99 -3.93
CA VAL A 230 6.41 -8.00 -3.05
C VAL A 230 5.96 -9.42 -2.77
N ALA A 231 5.84 -10.27 -3.79
CA ALA A 231 5.40 -11.65 -3.64
C ALA A 231 6.33 -12.45 -2.73
N VAL A 232 7.64 -12.33 -2.94
CA VAL A 232 8.65 -12.97 -2.08
C VAL A 232 8.54 -12.48 -0.64
N ARG A 233 8.37 -11.18 -0.43
CA ARG A 233 8.19 -10.61 0.91
C ARG A 233 6.90 -11.10 1.58
N SER A 234 5.83 -11.28 0.81
CA SER A 234 4.59 -11.84 1.32
C SER A 234 4.79 -13.28 1.82
N PHE A 235 5.42 -14.13 1.01
CA PHE A 235 5.74 -15.50 1.39
C PHE A 235 6.58 -15.58 2.69
N VAL A 236 7.67 -14.80 2.75
CA VAL A 236 8.55 -14.76 3.92
C VAL A 236 7.81 -14.21 5.15
N GLY A 237 7.01 -13.16 4.99
CA GLY A 237 6.25 -12.55 6.09
C GLY A 237 5.25 -13.52 6.73
N PHE A 238 4.50 -14.25 5.90
CA PHE A 238 3.60 -15.31 6.39
C PHE A 238 4.38 -16.45 7.04
N GLY A 239 5.46 -16.92 6.40
CA GLY A 239 6.29 -18.00 6.95
C GLY A 239 6.91 -17.63 8.31
N ALA A 240 7.39 -16.41 8.47
CA ALA A 240 7.92 -15.92 9.75
C ALA A 240 6.84 -15.88 10.84
N CYS A 241 5.60 -15.47 10.50
CA CYS A 241 4.48 -15.48 11.43
C CYS A 241 4.13 -16.91 11.90
N PHE A 242 4.18 -17.90 11.01
CA PHE A 242 3.93 -19.30 11.37
C PHE A 242 4.99 -19.91 12.31
N GLN A 243 6.19 -19.37 12.32
CA GLN A 243 7.27 -19.83 13.22
C GLN A 243 7.16 -19.23 14.63
N CYS A 244 6.39 -18.16 14.82
CA CYS A 244 6.22 -17.55 16.14
C CYS A 244 5.29 -18.40 17.00
N PRO A 245 5.62 -18.60 18.30
CA PRO A 245 4.73 -19.27 19.24
C PRO A 245 3.44 -18.46 19.36
N GLY A 246 2.29 -19.14 19.39
CA GLY A 246 1.00 -18.48 19.56
C GLY A 246 0.92 -17.70 20.88
N GLY A 247 -0.08 -16.86 21.01
CA GLY A 247 -0.36 -16.12 22.25
C GLY A 247 -0.61 -14.63 22.06
N LEU A 248 -0.95 -13.94 23.14
CA LEU A 248 -1.33 -12.54 23.11
C LEU A 248 -0.17 -11.63 22.64
N ALA A 249 1.06 -11.94 23.08
CA ALA A 249 2.25 -11.18 22.68
C ALA A 249 2.50 -11.19 21.17
N VAL A 250 2.25 -12.33 20.51
CA VAL A 250 2.34 -12.46 19.05
C VAL A 250 1.17 -11.73 18.39
N ALA A 251 -0.04 -11.94 18.90
CA ALA A 251 -1.26 -11.35 18.33
C ALA A 251 -1.27 -9.83 18.36
N ILE A 252 -0.58 -9.20 19.31
CA ILE A 252 -0.42 -7.75 19.41
C ILE A 252 0.91 -7.30 18.79
N GLY A 253 2.00 -7.98 19.10
CA GLY A 253 3.36 -7.55 18.74
C GLY A 253 3.60 -7.51 17.23
N LEU A 254 3.15 -8.53 16.47
CA LEU A 254 3.35 -8.55 15.03
C LEU A 254 2.58 -7.45 14.29
N PRO A 255 1.28 -7.20 14.54
CA PRO A 255 0.57 -6.05 13.97
C PRO A 255 1.20 -4.71 14.32
N VAL A 256 1.65 -4.51 15.57
CA VAL A 256 2.31 -3.28 16.02
C VAL A 256 3.65 -3.11 15.30
N ALA A 257 4.47 -4.15 15.20
CA ALA A 257 5.74 -4.11 14.47
C ALA A 257 5.51 -3.79 12.99
N ALA A 258 4.50 -4.39 12.36
CA ALA A 258 4.13 -4.12 10.97
C ALA A 258 3.62 -2.68 10.79
N PHE A 259 2.78 -2.18 11.69
CA PHE A 259 2.33 -0.79 11.72
C PHE A 259 3.50 0.18 11.77
N LEU A 260 4.38 0.02 12.77
CA LEU A 260 5.54 0.88 12.95
C LEU A 260 6.48 0.82 11.75
N GLY A 261 6.71 -0.38 11.21
CA GLY A 261 7.53 -0.59 10.03
C GLY A 261 7.01 0.18 8.82
N LYS A 262 5.73 0.01 8.47
CA LYS A 262 5.09 0.70 7.34
C LYS A 262 5.10 2.22 7.52
N LEU A 263 4.79 2.71 8.72
CA LEU A 263 4.74 4.13 9.03
C LEU A 263 6.14 4.77 8.93
N LEU A 264 7.09 4.25 9.71
CA LEU A 264 8.45 4.78 9.79
C LEU A 264 9.21 4.58 8.48
N GLY A 265 9.00 3.45 7.81
CA GLY A 265 9.66 3.12 6.55
C GLY A 265 9.42 4.16 5.45
N GLY A 266 8.17 4.60 5.27
CA GLY A 266 7.85 5.67 4.32
C GLY A 266 8.54 7.00 4.68
N MET A 267 8.53 7.37 5.96
CA MET A 267 9.19 8.60 6.44
C MET A 267 10.70 8.55 6.31
N MET A 268 11.32 7.41 6.66
CA MET A 268 12.76 7.19 6.55
C MET A 268 13.21 7.18 5.09
N ALA A 269 12.44 6.55 4.20
CA ALA A 269 12.73 6.51 2.77
C ALA A 269 12.73 7.91 2.15
N ASP A 270 11.81 8.78 2.55
CA ASP A 270 11.78 10.16 2.07
C ASP A 270 12.97 11.02 2.59
N ARG A 271 13.54 10.65 3.75
CA ARG A 271 14.70 11.36 4.34
C ARG A 271 16.03 10.83 3.85
N LEU A 272 16.22 9.51 3.83
CA LEU A 272 17.50 8.84 3.54
C LEU A 272 17.69 8.51 2.06
N GLY A 273 16.58 8.56 1.28
CA GLY A 273 16.51 8.04 -0.09
C GLY A 273 15.96 6.61 -0.13
N TRP A 274 15.14 6.35 -1.14
CA TRP A 274 14.38 5.10 -1.26
C TRP A 274 15.28 3.86 -1.35
N LEU A 275 16.34 3.95 -2.15
CA LEU A 275 17.27 2.84 -2.33
C LEU A 275 17.94 2.44 -1.02
N ARG A 276 18.55 3.41 -0.32
CA ARG A 276 19.29 3.12 0.92
C ARG A 276 18.40 2.63 2.03
N ALA A 277 17.27 3.33 2.25
CA ALA A 277 16.33 2.98 3.30
C ALA A 277 15.74 1.58 3.09
N SER A 278 15.27 1.28 1.86
CA SER A 278 14.60 0.01 1.60
C SER A 278 15.56 -1.18 1.56
N THR A 279 16.71 -1.02 0.86
CA THR A 279 17.69 -2.12 0.78
C THR A 279 18.35 -2.37 2.13
N GLY A 280 18.72 -1.30 2.85
CA GLY A 280 19.29 -1.41 4.19
C GLY A 280 18.33 -2.08 5.17
N ALA A 281 17.06 -1.71 5.16
CA ALA A 281 16.06 -2.33 6.02
C ALA A 281 15.85 -3.82 5.71
N LEU A 282 15.80 -4.22 4.43
CA LEU A 282 15.69 -5.64 4.06
C LEU A 282 16.92 -6.43 4.48
N LEU A 283 18.12 -5.91 4.24
CA LEU A 283 19.36 -6.60 4.62
C LEU A 283 19.50 -6.73 6.14
N LEU A 284 19.12 -5.70 6.90
CA LEU A 284 19.10 -5.77 8.37
C LEU A 284 18.02 -6.69 8.90
N SER A 285 16.87 -6.81 8.22
CA SER A 285 15.79 -7.74 8.63
C SER A 285 16.18 -9.21 8.39
N LEU A 286 17.07 -9.49 7.46
CA LEU A 286 17.48 -10.83 7.06
C LEU A 286 17.93 -11.70 8.25
N PRO A 287 18.97 -11.35 9.03
CA PRO A 287 19.38 -12.16 10.16
C PRO A 287 18.29 -12.23 11.24
N LEU A 288 17.55 -11.16 11.45
CA LEU A 288 16.52 -11.06 12.48
C LEU A 288 15.33 -11.99 12.20
N ILE A 289 14.93 -12.15 10.93
CA ILE A 289 13.85 -13.06 10.54
C ILE A 289 14.36 -14.50 10.39
N ALA A 290 15.44 -14.70 9.65
CA ALA A 290 15.92 -16.04 9.32
C ALA A 290 16.41 -16.83 10.53
N PHE A 291 16.95 -16.15 11.54
CA PHE A 291 17.49 -16.78 12.76
C PHE A 291 16.68 -16.46 14.02
N SER A 292 15.44 -15.99 13.87
CA SER A 292 14.56 -15.71 15.01
C SER A 292 14.27 -16.98 15.85
N GLY A 293 14.18 -18.14 15.21
CA GLY A 293 13.86 -19.40 15.89
C GLY A 293 12.56 -19.35 16.71
N GLY A 294 11.63 -18.48 16.34
CA GLY A 294 10.41 -18.19 17.10
C GLY A 294 10.56 -17.16 18.24
N SER A 295 11.77 -16.64 18.48
CA SER A 295 12.01 -15.58 19.46
C SER A 295 11.36 -14.27 19.03
N LEU A 296 10.43 -13.75 19.82
CA LEU A 296 9.80 -12.44 19.56
C LEU A 296 10.78 -11.27 19.63
N VAL A 297 11.83 -11.38 20.44
CA VAL A 297 12.87 -10.36 20.58
C VAL A 297 13.56 -10.09 19.24
N LEU A 298 13.77 -11.11 18.42
CA LEU A 298 14.35 -11.00 17.09
C LEU A 298 13.28 -10.80 16.01
N ALA A 299 12.14 -11.50 16.13
CA ALA A 299 11.08 -11.44 15.13
C ALA A 299 10.44 -10.05 15.00
N LEU A 300 10.15 -9.35 16.12
CA LEU A 300 9.48 -8.06 16.08
C LEU A 300 10.30 -6.98 15.38
N PRO A 301 11.59 -6.71 15.72
CA PRO A 301 12.40 -5.77 14.95
C PRO A 301 12.66 -6.24 13.52
N GLY A 302 12.76 -7.56 13.29
CA GLY A 302 12.85 -8.14 11.95
C GLY A 302 11.64 -7.79 11.10
N VAL A 303 10.42 -8.01 11.60
CA VAL A 303 9.16 -7.65 10.93
C VAL A 303 9.04 -6.15 10.72
N LEU A 304 9.39 -5.33 11.71
CA LEU A 304 9.38 -3.88 11.58
C LEU A 304 10.23 -3.42 10.39
N LEU A 305 11.49 -3.84 10.32
CA LEU A 305 12.40 -3.50 9.22
C LEU A 305 11.90 -4.05 7.88
N PHE A 306 11.39 -5.26 7.86
CA PHE A 306 10.89 -5.92 6.67
C PHE A 306 9.68 -5.21 6.07
N GLN A 307 8.74 -4.78 6.91
CA GLN A 307 7.54 -4.04 6.51
C GLN A 307 7.82 -2.58 6.09
N SER A 308 8.98 -2.03 6.43
CA SER A 308 9.34 -0.64 6.13
C SER A 308 9.44 -0.32 4.63
N THR A 309 9.55 -1.34 3.78
CA THR A 309 9.70 -1.17 2.33
C THR A 309 8.37 -1.07 1.58
N MET A 310 7.24 -1.32 2.25
CA MET A 310 5.91 -1.38 1.62
C MET A 310 5.53 -0.08 0.93
N ALA A 311 5.66 1.04 1.63
CA ALA A 311 5.31 2.37 1.12
C ALA A 311 6.14 2.76 -0.13
N VAL A 312 7.44 2.45 -0.13
CA VAL A 312 8.33 2.72 -1.27
C VAL A 312 7.90 1.91 -2.49
N THR A 313 7.58 0.64 -2.30
CA THR A 313 7.16 -0.23 -3.42
C THR A 313 5.86 0.25 -4.06
N LEU A 314 4.86 0.64 -3.25
CA LEU A 314 3.59 1.20 -3.74
C LEU A 314 3.81 2.45 -4.59
N VAL A 315 4.60 3.41 -4.09
CA VAL A 315 4.86 4.66 -4.82
C VAL A 315 5.76 4.43 -6.04
N ALA A 316 6.67 3.45 -5.99
CA ALA A 316 7.49 3.07 -7.13
C ALA A 316 6.64 2.47 -8.26
N VAL A 317 5.70 1.59 -7.95
CA VAL A 317 4.73 1.04 -8.94
C VAL A 317 3.87 2.17 -9.51
N TYR A 318 3.33 3.06 -8.66
CA TYR A 318 2.57 4.22 -9.12
C TYR A 318 3.40 5.13 -10.04
N GLY A 319 4.69 5.32 -9.77
CA GLY A 319 5.60 6.09 -10.63
C GLY A 319 5.74 5.51 -12.04
N LEU A 320 5.56 4.19 -12.21
CA LEU A 320 5.54 3.52 -13.51
C LEU A 320 4.21 3.70 -14.25
N MET A 321 3.10 3.90 -13.54
CA MET A 321 1.76 3.98 -14.11
C MET A 321 0.89 5.10 -13.50
N PRO A 322 1.31 6.37 -13.56
CA PRO A 322 0.67 7.47 -12.83
C PRO A 322 -0.75 7.79 -13.30
N ARG A 323 -1.13 7.35 -14.51
CA ARG A 323 -2.49 7.49 -15.03
C ARG A 323 -3.47 6.48 -14.43
N TRP A 324 -2.97 5.44 -13.75
CA TRP A 324 -3.72 4.30 -13.24
C TRP A 324 -3.49 4.10 -11.74
N PRO A 325 -3.88 5.04 -10.86
CA PRO A 325 -3.53 5.01 -9.44
C PRO A 325 -4.20 3.85 -8.67
N ALA A 326 -5.46 3.50 -8.97
CA ALA A 326 -6.12 2.36 -8.35
C ALA A 326 -5.48 1.05 -8.82
N THR A 327 -5.21 0.90 -10.12
CA THR A 327 -4.49 -0.25 -10.68
C THR A 327 -3.08 -0.37 -10.10
N ALA A 328 -2.37 0.76 -9.95
CA ALA A 328 -1.03 0.80 -9.35
C ALA A 328 -1.03 0.38 -7.88
N PHE A 329 -2.13 0.59 -7.16
CA PHE A 329 -2.31 0.08 -5.82
C PHE A 329 -2.66 -1.41 -5.82
N GLY A 330 -3.55 -1.85 -6.70
CA GLY A 330 -4.03 -3.24 -6.77
C GLY A 330 -2.97 -4.25 -7.25
N LEU A 331 -2.01 -3.85 -8.09
CA LEU A 331 -0.95 -4.75 -8.56
C LEU A 331 -0.06 -5.30 -7.42
N PRO A 332 0.48 -4.49 -6.50
CA PRO A 332 1.17 -5.00 -5.32
C PRO A 332 0.29 -5.87 -4.42
N CYS A 333 -1.01 -5.60 -4.33
CA CYS A 333 -1.95 -6.42 -3.56
C CYS A 333 -2.14 -7.80 -4.20
N LEU A 334 -2.27 -7.87 -5.52
CA LEU A 334 -2.25 -9.14 -6.25
C LEU A 334 -0.93 -9.92 -6.02
N ALA A 335 0.22 -9.22 -6.03
CA ALA A 335 1.51 -9.83 -5.75
C ALA A 335 1.61 -10.34 -4.29
N LEU A 336 0.98 -9.66 -3.32
CA LEU A 336 0.87 -10.13 -1.93
C LEU A 336 0.14 -11.48 -1.88
N VAL A 337 -1.02 -11.59 -2.53
CA VAL A 337 -1.79 -12.85 -2.57
C VAL A 337 -1.00 -13.95 -3.28
N ALA A 338 -0.41 -13.66 -4.44
CA ALA A 338 0.40 -14.63 -5.15
C ALA A 338 1.56 -15.17 -4.30
N GLY A 339 2.17 -14.32 -3.48
CA GLY A 339 3.24 -14.72 -2.56
C GLY A 339 2.74 -15.48 -1.32
N SER A 340 1.60 -15.10 -0.76
CA SER A 340 1.03 -15.79 0.41
C SER A 340 0.36 -17.10 0.05
N PHE A 341 -0.18 -17.25 -1.15
CA PHE A 341 -0.97 -18.40 -1.56
C PHE A 341 -0.29 -19.76 -1.33
N PRO A 342 1.02 -19.96 -1.67
CA PRO A 342 1.71 -21.23 -1.37
C PRO A 342 1.73 -21.59 0.12
N THR A 343 1.66 -20.59 1.02
CA THR A 343 1.74 -20.83 2.47
C THR A 343 0.49 -21.50 3.04
N PHE A 344 -0.61 -21.49 2.29
CA PHE A 344 -1.83 -22.20 2.67
C PHE A 344 -1.71 -23.72 2.50
N PHE A 345 -0.76 -24.19 1.71
CA PHE A 345 -0.58 -25.61 1.42
C PHE A 345 0.59 -26.22 2.19
N PRO A 346 0.52 -27.52 2.55
CA PRO A 346 1.61 -28.21 3.24
C PRO A 346 2.96 -28.13 2.51
N ALA A 347 2.95 -28.26 1.17
CA ALA A 347 4.16 -28.15 0.34
C ALA A 347 4.84 -26.79 0.47
N GLY A 348 4.07 -25.70 0.50
CA GLY A 348 4.63 -24.35 0.70
C GLY A 348 5.22 -24.16 2.11
N LYS A 349 4.59 -24.75 3.13
CA LYS A 349 5.09 -24.71 4.51
C LYS A 349 6.41 -25.45 4.70
N GLN A 350 6.66 -26.49 3.91
CA GLN A 350 7.95 -27.23 3.93
C GLN A 350 9.12 -26.34 3.49
N LEU A 351 8.86 -25.26 2.77
CA LEU A 351 9.88 -24.28 2.37
C LEU A 351 10.26 -23.31 3.49
N PHE A 352 9.56 -23.34 4.64
CA PHE A 352 9.87 -22.45 5.76
C PHE A 352 11.15 -22.89 6.49
N GLY A 353 12.28 -22.37 6.07
CA GLY A 353 13.58 -22.64 6.64
C GLY A 353 14.47 -21.40 6.67
N ARG A 354 15.42 -21.39 7.62
CA ARG A 354 16.34 -20.25 7.78
C ARG A 354 17.07 -19.88 6.48
N TRP A 355 17.58 -20.87 5.77
CA TRP A 355 18.32 -20.64 4.53
C TRP A 355 17.43 -20.20 3.38
N THR A 356 16.21 -20.73 3.28
CA THR A 356 15.19 -20.25 2.34
C THR A 356 14.87 -18.78 2.59
N PHE A 357 14.68 -18.38 3.84
CA PHE A 357 14.44 -16.98 4.18
C PHE A 357 15.65 -16.09 3.86
N VAL A 358 16.87 -16.54 4.14
CA VAL A 358 18.09 -15.81 3.75
C VAL A 358 18.11 -15.55 2.25
N LEU A 359 17.93 -16.59 1.43
CA LEU A 359 17.96 -16.48 -0.03
C LEU A 359 16.84 -15.59 -0.56
N LEU A 360 15.62 -15.77 -0.07
CA LEU A 360 14.44 -15.01 -0.52
C LEU A 360 14.52 -13.54 -0.13
N ILE A 361 14.95 -13.22 1.10
CA ILE A 361 15.10 -11.82 1.53
C ILE A 361 16.24 -11.15 0.74
N ALA A 362 17.37 -11.83 0.55
CA ALA A 362 18.48 -11.30 -0.25
C ALA A 362 18.07 -11.07 -1.71
N PHE A 363 17.36 -12.03 -2.30
CA PHE A 363 16.79 -11.89 -3.65
C PHE A 363 15.81 -10.71 -3.75
N SER A 364 14.88 -10.59 -2.80
CA SER A 364 13.93 -9.46 -2.74
C SER A 364 14.65 -8.11 -2.61
N ALA A 365 15.70 -8.04 -1.78
CA ALA A 365 16.51 -6.84 -1.62
C ALA A 365 17.24 -6.48 -2.94
N ALA A 366 17.80 -7.46 -3.64
CA ALA A 366 18.48 -7.26 -4.92
C ALA A 366 17.50 -6.81 -6.01
N ALA A 367 16.33 -7.46 -6.12
CA ALA A 367 15.28 -7.11 -7.08
C ALA A 367 14.78 -5.67 -6.85
N LEU A 368 14.48 -5.33 -5.59
CA LEU A 368 14.05 -3.97 -5.21
C LEU A 368 15.14 -2.93 -5.47
N ALA A 369 16.40 -3.23 -5.11
CA ALA A 369 17.53 -2.33 -5.35
C ALA A 369 17.74 -2.06 -6.84
N LEU A 370 17.70 -3.11 -7.67
CA LEU A 370 17.85 -2.98 -9.12
C LEU A 370 16.72 -2.13 -9.72
N ALA A 371 15.47 -2.38 -9.32
CA ALA A 371 14.33 -1.60 -9.79
C ALA A 371 14.47 -0.12 -9.38
N LEU A 372 14.78 0.16 -8.11
CA LEU A 372 14.93 1.54 -7.61
C LEU A 372 16.12 2.27 -8.23
N CYS A 373 17.26 1.59 -8.47
CA CYS A 373 18.40 2.16 -9.18
C CYS A 373 18.04 2.58 -10.61
N ARG A 374 17.28 1.74 -11.33
CA ARG A 374 16.84 2.05 -12.69
C ARG A 374 15.82 3.18 -12.70
N LEU A 375 14.82 3.15 -11.79
CA LEU A 375 13.85 4.22 -11.64
C LEU A 375 14.51 5.57 -11.33
N ALA A 376 15.55 5.58 -10.48
CA ALA A 376 16.30 6.78 -10.16
C ALA A 376 17.06 7.36 -11.39
N ARG A 377 17.61 6.50 -12.24
CA ARG A 377 18.27 6.92 -13.49
C ARG A 377 17.30 7.58 -14.47
N HIS A 378 16.05 7.13 -14.50
CA HIS A 378 14.97 7.71 -15.32
C HIS A 378 14.28 8.91 -14.66
N GLY A 379 14.71 9.32 -13.46
CA GLY A 379 14.11 10.45 -12.72
C GLY A 379 12.75 10.14 -12.08
N LEU A 380 12.35 8.86 -12.06
CA LEU A 380 11.08 8.38 -11.52
C LEU A 380 11.16 7.98 -10.04
N ALA A 381 12.37 7.78 -9.51
CA ALA A 381 12.59 7.50 -8.09
C ALA A 381 13.44 8.60 -7.45
N ARG A 382 13.16 8.88 -6.19
CA ARG A 382 13.83 9.92 -5.42
C ARG A 382 15.10 9.38 -4.78
N ASP A 383 16.27 9.69 -5.36
CA ASP A 383 17.57 9.43 -4.74
C ASP A 383 18.40 10.71 -4.70
N ARG A 384 18.83 11.11 -3.49
CA ARG A 384 19.66 12.33 -3.27
C ARG A 384 21.01 12.28 -4.02
N ARG A 385 21.55 11.11 -4.29
CA ARG A 385 22.83 10.96 -5.01
C ARG A 385 22.74 11.38 -6.48
N PHE A 386 21.59 11.22 -7.13
CA PHE A 386 21.39 11.57 -8.54
C PHE A 386 21.06 13.06 -8.74
N MET A 387 20.49 13.73 -7.72
CA MET A 387 20.20 15.17 -7.81
C MET A 387 21.47 16.03 -7.71
N GLY A 388 22.47 15.62 -6.94
CA GLY A 388 23.73 16.36 -6.78
C GLY A 388 24.60 16.41 -8.04
N ARG A 389 24.46 15.44 -8.97
CA ARG A 389 25.23 15.43 -10.23
C ARG A 389 24.65 16.31 -11.34
N ARG A 390 23.36 16.66 -11.30
CA ARG A 390 22.73 17.53 -12.33
C ARG A 390 22.94 19.03 -12.10
N THR A 391 23.28 19.46 -10.88
CA THR A 391 23.51 20.87 -10.57
C THR A 391 24.96 21.30 -10.71
N GLY A 392 25.90 20.35 -10.94
CA GLY A 392 27.34 20.63 -11.07
C GLY A 392 27.84 20.90 -12.50
N GLY A 393 26.96 20.86 -13.52
CA GLY A 393 27.35 20.97 -14.93
C GLY A 393 27.28 22.36 -15.57
N ALA A 394 26.76 23.37 -14.87
CA ALA A 394 26.79 24.75 -15.38
C ALA A 394 27.95 25.53 -14.72
N ARG A 395 29.18 25.21 -15.08
CA ARG A 395 30.28 26.16 -14.90
C ARG A 395 30.10 27.24 -15.96
N ALA A 396 29.83 28.45 -15.50
CA ALA A 396 29.96 29.64 -16.28
C ALA A 396 31.42 29.73 -16.80
N THR A 397 31.58 29.84 -18.11
CA THR A 397 32.79 30.31 -18.73
C THR A 397 32.92 31.80 -18.46
N PRO A 398 34.05 32.31 -17.91
CA PRO A 398 34.28 33.72 -17.84
C PRO A 398 34.70 34.21 -19.25
N GLY A 399 34.00 35.13 -19.80
CA GLY A 399 34.36 35.99 -20.90
C GLY A 399 34.31 37.42 -20.44
#